data_c5904475061ad8058ebf0c63bfd5d593
#
_entry.id   c5904475061ad8058ebf0c63bfd5d593
#
_cell.length_a   1.000
_cell.length_b   1.000
_cell.length_c   1.000
_cell.angle_alpha   90.00
_cell.angle_beta   90.00
_cell.angle_gamma   90.00
#
_symmetry.space_group_name_H-M   'P 1'
#
loop_
_entity.id
_entity.type
_entity.pdbx_description
1 polymer ?
#
loop_
_entity_poly.entity_id
_entity_poly.type
_entity_poly.pdbx_seq_one_letter_code
_entity_poly.pdbx_strand_id
1 'polypeptide(L)' 'MEMVKMPDIMGKSRLDALDALTKAGLVMDYDRPNSAGKVTAVQYEAGQELPKGTTVRVEFTYTEN' A
#
# COMPACT_ATOMS: atom_id res chain seq x y z
N MET A 1 -7.10 -16.30 -13.81
CA MET A 1 -6.96 -15.27 -12.78
C MET A 1 -5.72 -14.44 -13.06
N GLU A 2 -5.88 -13.13 -13.15
CA GLU A 2 -4.75 -12.26 -13.46
C GLU A 2 -3.92 -12.00 -12.20
N MET A 3 -2.61 -12.11 -12.35
CA MET A 3 -1.69 -11.84 -11.25
C MET A 3 -0.99 -10.50 -11.49
N VAL A 4 -0.80 -9.75 -10.42
CA VAL A 4 -0.10 -8.47 -10.45
C VAL A 4 1.01 -8.48 -9.41
N LYS A 5 1.99 -7.60 -9.57
CA LYS A 5 3.09 -7.51 -8.62
C LYS A 5 2.83 -6.39 -7.63
N MET A 6 3.16 -6.66 -6.36
CA MET A 6 3.05 -5.65 -5.30
C MET A 6 4.07 -4.54 -5.56
N PRO A 7 3.64 -3.28 -5.69
CA PRO A 7 4.58 -2.18 -5.88
C PRO A 7 5.31 -1.86 -4.58
N ASP A 8 6.46 -1.19 -4.71
CA ASP A 8 7.22 -0.71 -3.56
C ASP A 8 6.63 0.61 -3.10
N ILE A 9 5.90 0.58 -2.00
CA ILE A 9 5.23 1.76 -1.45
C ILE A 9 5.76 2.18 -0.08
N MET A 10 6.81 1.52 0.41
CA MET A 10 7.40 1.87 1.70
C MET A 10 7.94 3.30 1.68
N GLY A 11 7.62 4.07 2.71
CA GLY A 11 8.04 5.45 2.81
C GLY A 11 7.24 6.44 1.98
N LYS A 12 6.26 5.97 1.22
CA LYS A 12 5.41 6.85 0.43
C LYS A 12 4.27 7.40 1.26
N SER A 13 3.74 8.56 0.83
CA SER A 13 2.55 9.13 1.46
C SER A 13 1.32 8.29 1.11
N ARG A 14 0.22 8.55 1.82
CA ARG A 14 -1.04 7.84 1.57
C ARG A 14 -1.48 7.95 0.11
N LEU A 15 -1.43 9.17 -0.45
CA LEU A 15 -1.87 9.38 -1.83
C LEU A 15 -0.98 8.65 -2.83
N ASP A 16 0.32 8.70 -2.63
CA ASP A 16 1.26 8.01 -3.52
C ASP A 16 1.10 6.49 -3.42
N ALA A 17 0.92 5.98 -2.21
CA ALA A 17 0.70 4.55 -2.00
C ALA A 17 -0.61 4.10 -2.65
N LEU A 18 -1.67 4.88 -2.48
CA LEU A 18 -2.97 4.56 -3.08
C LEU A 18 -2.86 4.54 -4.60
N ASP A 19 -2.18 5.53 -5.18
CA ASP A 19 -2.01 5.59 -6.62
C ASP A 19 -1.24 4.38 -7.15
N ALA A 20 -0.15 4.02 -6.46
CA ALA A 20 0.66 2.87 -6.88
C ALA A 20 -0.13 1.57 -6.81
N LEU A 21 -0.89 1.36 -5.74
CA LEU A 21 -1.69 0.15 -5.58
C LEU A 21 -2.83 0.10 -6.60
N THR A 22 -3.48 1.23 -6.84
CA THR A 22 -4.56 1.32 -7.83
C THR A 22 -4.05 1.00 -9.22
N LYS A 23 -2.90 1.55 -9.60
CA LYS A 23 -2.28 1.28 -10.90
C LYS A 23 -1.86 -0.17 -11.05
N ALA A 24 -1.48 -0.80 -9.95
CA ALA A 24 -1.11 -2.21 -9.98
C ALA A 24 -2.33 -3.14 -10.00
N GLY A 25 -3.53 -2.61 -9.80
CA GLY A 25 -4.74 -3.41 -9.79
C GLY A 25 -5.08 -3.99 -8.42
N LEU A 26 -4.55 -3.38 -7.36
CA LEU A 26 -4.77 -3.81 -5.99
C LEU A 26 -5.66 -2.82 -5.25
N VAL A 27 -6.20 -3.25 -4.12
CA VAL A 27 -7.04 -2.42 -3.26
C VAL A 27 -6.28 -2.09 -1.98
N MET A 28 -6.25 -0.81 -1.60
CA MET A 28 -5.57 -0.40 -0.36
C MET A 28 -6.55 -0.36 0.80
N ASP A 29 -6.17 -1.02 1.91
CA ASP A 29 -6.90 -0.97 3.16
C ASP A 29 -5.97 -0.35 4.21
N TYR A 30 -6.42 0.69 4.89
CA TYR A 30 -5.57 1.41 5.84
C TYR A 30 -6.38 1.91 7.02
N ASP A 31 -5.68 2.15 8.13
CA ASP A 31 -6.26 2.70 9.35
C ASP A 31 -6.30 4.23 9.23
N ARG A 32 -7.49 4.77 9.12
CA ARG A 32 -7.69 6.19 8.88
C ARG A 32 -7.07 7.12 9.93
N PRO A 33 -7.13 6.82 11.22
CA PRO A 33 -6.49 7.72 12.20
C PRO A 33 -5.00 7.93 11.97
N ASN A 34 -4.34 6.97 11.34
CA ASN A 34 -2.89 7.02 11.13
C ASN A 34 -2.51 7.28 9.68
N SER A 35 -3.48 7.60 8.82
CA SER A 35 -3.24 7.73 7.39
C SER A 35 -2.53 9.02 6.99
N ALA A 36 -2.28 9.93 7.93
CA ALA A 36 -1.60 11.20 7.63
C ALA A 36 -0.09 11.05 7.49
N GLY A 37 0.48 9.93 7.92
CA GLY A 37 1.92 9.69 7.86
C GLY A 37 2.37 9.01 6.58
N LYS A 38 3.52 8.37 6.68
CA LYS A 38 4.09 7.62 5.58
C LYS A 38 3.93 6.13 5.85
N VAL A 39 3.97 5.34 4.79
CA VAL A 39 3.85 3.89 4.89
C VAL A 39 5.05 3.33 5.65
N THR A 40 4.78 2.63 6.75
CA THR A 40 5.82 2.00 7.56
C THR A 40 5.75 0.49 7.52
N ALA A 41 4.59 -0.08 7.17
CA ALA A 41 4.45 -1.52 7.06
C ALA A 41 3.37 -1.85 6.04
N VAL A 42 3.57 -2.95 5.33
CA VAL A 42 2.58 -3.47 4.38
C VAL A 42 2.44 -4.97 4.59
N GLN A 43 1.27 -5.50 4.24
CA GLN A 43 0.98 -6.92 4.40
C GLN A 43 1.82 -7.80 3.49
N TYR A 44 2.18 -7.29 2.31
CA TYR A 44 2.92 -8.04 1.29
C TYR A 44 4.21 -7.33 0.93
N GLU A 45 5.20 -8.10 0.52
CA GLU A 45 6.49 -7.55 0.12
C GLU A 45 6.44 -7.02 -1.31
N ALA A 46 7.26 -5.99 -1.58
CA ALA A 46 7.40 -5.45 -2.93
C ALA A 46 7.86 -6.55 -3.88
N GLY A 47 7.23 -6.63 -5.04
CA GLY A 47 7.54 -7.64 -6.05
C GLY A 47 6.81 -8.96 -5.88
N GLN A 48 6.09 -9.14 -4.78
CA GLN A 48 5.31 -10.35 -4.55
C GLN A 48 4.13 -10.41 -5.53
N GLU A 49 3.88 -11.56 -6.11
CA GLU A 49 2.75 -11.73 -7.02
C GLU A 49 1.47 -11.97 -6.24
N LEU A 50 0.42 -11.23 -6.60
CA LEU A 50 -0.88 -11.28 -5.95
C LEU A 50 -1.98 -11.33 -7.00
N PRO A 51 -3.11 -12.00 -6.72
CA PRO A 51 -4.26 -11.92 -7.61
C PRO A 51 -4.73 -10.48 -7.74
N LYS A 52 -5.09 -10.07 -8.95
CA LYS A 52 -5.64 -8.74 -9.19
C LYS A 52 -6.88 -8.52 -8.31
N GLY A 53 -6.97 -7.36 -7.69
CA GLY A 53 -8.06 -7.04 -6.77
C GLY A 53 -7.81 -7.44 -5.33
N THR A 54 -6.63 -7.99 -5.01
CA THR A 54 -6.29 -8.35 -3.64
C THR A 54 -6.25 -7.10 -2.76
N THR A 55 -6.86 -7.19 -1.58
CA THR A 55 -6.81 -6.11 -0.60
C THR A 55 -5.46 -6.16 0.13
N VAL A 56 -4.73 -5.06 0.07
CA VAL A 56 -3.43 -4.91 0.71
C VAL A 56 -3.58 -4.02 1.93
N ARG A 57 -3.27 -4.58 3.10
CA ARG A 57 -3.34 -3.80 4.33
C ARG A 57 -2.06 -3.01 4.49
N VAL A 58 -2.21 -1.70 4.69
CA VAL A 58 -1.10 -0.75 4.78
C VAL A 58 -1.17 -0.04 6.11
N GLU A 59 -0.04 0.08 6.79
CA GLU A 59 0.04 0.83 8.03
C GLU A 59 0.84 2.11 7.80
N PHE A 60 0.35 3.19 8.37
CA PHE A 60 0.98 4.51 8.28
C PHE A 60 1.41 4.95 9.68
N THR A 61 2.55 5.62 9.76
CA THR A 61 3.00 6.23 11.01
C THR A 61 3.24 7.70 10.76
N TYR A 62 2.59 8.54 11.53
CA TYR A 62 2.81 9.97 11.49
C TYR A 62 4.02 10.31 12.35
N THR A 63 4.99 10.96 11.73
CA THR A 63 6.17 11.44 12.45
C THR A 63 6.13 12.95 12.45
N GLU A 64 6.09 13.51 13.63
CA GLU A 64 6.07 14.95 13.81
C GLU A 64 7.51 15.45 13.96
N ASN A 65 7.91 16.33 13.07
CA ASN A 65 9.22 16.97 13.10
C ASN A 65 9.08 18.45 12.84
#